data_e0131e68eea5659b3ee11e4b245be622
#
_entry.id   e0131e68eea5659b3ee11e4b245be622
#
_cell.length_a   1.000
_cell.length_b   1.000
_cell.length_c   1.000
_cell.angle_alpha   90.00
_cell.angle_beta   90.00
_cell.angle_gamma   90.00
#
_symmetry.space_group_name_H-M   'P 1'
#
loop_
_entity.id
_entity.type
_entity.pdbx_description
1 polymer ?
#
loop_
_entity_poly.entity_id
_entity_poly.type
_entity_poly.pdbx_seq_one_letter_code
_entity_poly.pdbx_strand_id
1 'polypeptide(L)'
;MKEIIKQFKELASTRDLWQVYKDFLELVAISISNACDKDQALEREKRYLDIIKTYSPEQIWKISDIMGLVVLELSKEPQDVLGKIFMELELGNKWTGQVFTPLNLADLLATIAFDDKEIKEKGYMTATDPAVGGGVTIIGLVRAMIEQG
;
A
#
# COMPACT_ATOMS: atom_id res chain seq x y z
N MET A 1 8.93 4.74 9.91
CA MET A 1 8.79 5.69 8.78
C MET A 1 10.13 6.30 8.33
N LYS A 2 10.87 7.04 9.15
CA LYS A 2 12.13 7.70 8.71
C LYS A 2 13.15 6.77 8.05
N GLU A 3 13.33 5.55 8.56
CA GLU A 3 14.25 4.56 7.97
C GLU A 3 13.76 4.09 6.58
N ILE A 4 12.46 3.87 6.41
CA ILE A 4 11.87 3.51 5.11
C ILE A 4 12.17 4.60 4.08
N ILE A 5 11.92 5.86 4.41
CA ILE A 5 12.17 7.01 3.52
C ILE A 5 13.65 7.11 3.15
N LYS A 6 14.55 6.92 4.13
CA LYS A 6 15.99 6.92 3.89
C LYS A 6 16.39 5.84 2.90
N GLN A 7 15.91 4.61 3.09
CA GLN A 7 16.24 3.48 2.21
C GLN A 7 15.71 3.69 0.78
N PHE A 8 14.51 4.26 0.60
CA PHE A 8 14.02 4.63 -0.72
C PHE A 8 14.92 5.66 -1.41
N LYS A 9 15.35 6.71 -0.68
CA LYS A 9 16.25 7.74 -1.23
C LYS A 9 17.63 7.15 -1.59
N GLU A 10 18.13 6.22 -0.80
CA GLU A 10 19.38 5.50 -1.12
C GLU A 10 19.23 4.63 -2.37
N LEU A 11 18.13 3.89 -2.52
CA LEU A 11 17.84 3.11 -3.74
C LEU A 11 17.73 4.01 -4.97
N ALA A 12 17.18 5.20 -4.81
CA ALA A 12 17.00 6.17 -5.88
C ALA A 12 18.26 7.00 -6.17
N SER A 13 19.39 6.75 -5.52
CA SER A 13 20.63 7.51 -5.75
C SER A 13 21.11 7.46 -7.21
N THR A 14 20.78 6.41 -7.93
CA THR A 14 21.14 6.19 -9.35
C THR A 14 19.93 5.98 -10.26
N ARG A 15 18.71 6.21 -9.75
CA ARG A 15 17.45 5.91 -10.43
C ARG A 15 16.42 6.99 -10.11
N ASP A 16 15.39 7.04 -10.94
CA ASP A 16 14.22 7.87 -10.64
C ASP A 16 13.46 7.33 -9.42
N LEU A 17 13.18 8.21 -8.46
CA LEU A 17 12.56 7.83 -7.20
C LEU A 17 11.11 7.34 -7.38
N TRP A 18 10.39 7.93 -8.34
CA TRP A 18 9.03 7.51 -8.65
C TRP A 18 9.02 6.08 -9.24
N GLN A 19 9.99 5.78 -10.12
CA GLN A 19 10.13 4.44 -10.70
C GLN A 19 10.50 3.41 -9.61
N VAL A 20 11.41 3.74 -8.70
CA VAL A 20 11.77 2.86 -7.57
C VAL A 20 10.56 2.56 -6.69
N TYR A 21 9.75 3.57 -6.38
CA TYR A 21 8.55 3.39 -5.58
C TYR A 21 7.51 2.53 -6.31
N LYS A 22 7.28 2.79 -7.60
CA LYS A 22 6.39 1.99 -8.44
C LYS A 22 6.83 0.53 -8.51
N ASP A 23 8.11 0.28 -8.78
CA ASP A 23 8.66 -1.06 -8.85
C ASP A 23 8.52 -1.80 -7.51
N PHE A 24 8.76 -1.12 -6.39
CA PHE A 24 8.52 -1.65 -5.06
C PHE A 24 7.07 -2.10 -4.87
N LEU A 25 6.10 -1.25 -5.19
CA LEU A 25 4.68 -1.58 -5.08
C LEU A 25 4.31 -2.79 -5.95
N GLU A 26 4.81 -2.83 -7.18
CA GLU A 26 4.53 -3.92 -8.12
C GLU A 26 5.14 -5.23 -7.66
N LEU A 27 6.39 -5.25 -7.19
CA LEU A 27 7.06 -6.43 -6.65
C LEU A 27 6.32 -6.99 -5.42
N VAL A 28 5.90 -6.12 -4.51
CA VAL A 28 5.14 -6.50 -3.31
C VAL A 28 3.77 -7.08 -3.70
N ALA A 29 3.04 -6.40 -4.57
CA ALA A 29 1.72 -6.84 -5.02
C ALA A 29 1.80 -8.22 -5.72
N ILE A 30 2.79 -8.43 -6.58
CA ILE A 30 3.02 -9.72 -7.25
C ILE A 30 3.35 -10.81 -6.22
N SER A 31 4.23 -10.52 -5.27
CA SER A 31 4.62 -11.50 -4.25
C SER A 31 3.43 -11.97 -3.42
N ILE A 32 2.57 -11.05 -2.99
CA ILE A 32 1.35 -11.37 -2.24
C ILE A 32 0.35 -12.13 -3.13
N SER A 33 0.12 -11.65 -4.34
CA SER A 33 -0.83 -12.28 -5.27
C SER A 33 -0.40 -13.70 -5.64
N ASN A 34 0.88 -13.95 -5.89
CA ASN A 34 1.41 -15.27 -6.21
C ASN A 34 1.32 -16.26 -5.05
N ALA A 35 1.28 -15.77 -3.80
CA ALA A 35 1.05 -16.61 -2.63
C ALA A 35 -0.40 -17.10 -2.54
N CYS A 36 -1.38 -16.26 -2.93
CA CYS A 36 -2.80 -16.49 -2.74
C CYS A 36 -3.52 -17.05 -3.99
N ASP A 37 -3.15 -16.56 -5.18
CA ASP A 37 -3.79 -16.91 -6.45
C ASP A 37 -2.76 -17.50 -7.42
N LYS A 38 -3.07 -18.70 -7.96
CA LYS A 38 -2.17 -19.43 -8.87
C LYS A 38 -2.53 -19.27 -10.35
N ASP A 39 -3.73 -18.81 -10.67
CA ASP A 39 -4.24 -18.83 -12.05
C ASP A 39 -3.39 -17.97 -13.00
N GLN A 40 -2.91 -16.83 -12.55
CA GLN A 40 -2.07 -15.92 -13.34
C GLN A 40 -0.61 -15.85 -12.82
N ALA A 41 -0.20 -16.78 -11.98
CA ALA A 41 1.09 -16.72 -11.31
C ALA A 41 2.27 -16.69 -12.29
N LEU A 42 2.21 -17.43 -13.40
CA LEU A 42 3.30 -17.47 -14.39
C LEU A 42 3.50 -16.12 -15.10
N GLU A 43 2.43 -15.41 -15.43
CA GLU A 43 2.52 -14.09 -16.07
C GLU A 43 3.05 -13.04 -15.09
N ARG A 44 2.53 -13.05 -13.86
CA ARG A 44 3.00 -12.18 -12.78
C ARG A 44 4.47 -12.45 -12.44
N GLU A 45 4.89 -13.72 -12.38
CA GLU A 45 6.29 -14.10 -12.12
C GLU A 45 7.23 -13.59 -13.21
N LYS A 46 6.84 -13.69 -14.48
CA LYS A 46 7.60 -13.11 -15.57
C LYS A 46 7.80 -11.61 -15.37
N ARG A 47 6.74 -10.89 -15.05
CA ARG A 47 6.78 -9.45 -14.77
C ARG A 47 7.68 -9.12 -13.58
N TYR A 48 7.57 -9.90 -12.49
CA TYR A 48 8.43 -9.80 -11.31
C TYR A 48 9.90 -9.93 -11.67
N LEU A 49 10.26 -10.98 -12.43
CA LEU A 49 11.63 -11.22 -12.87
C LEU A 49 12.16 -10.12 -13.81
N ASP A 50 11.31 -9.56 -14.66
CA ASP A 50 11.70 -8.46 -15.55
C ASP A 50 12.06 -7.19 -14.76
N ILE A 51 11.34 -6.90 -13.67
CA ILE A 51 11.67 -5.79 -12.77
C ILE A 51 12.99 -6.10 -12.03
N ILE A 52 13.11 -7.27 -11.39
CA ILE A 52 14.29 -7.65 -10.61
C ILE A 52 15.58 -7.59 -11.40
N LYS A 53 15.58 -8.02 -12.66
CA LYS A 53 16.76 -7.96 -13.57
C LYS A 53 17.35 -6.55 -13.70
N THR A 54 16.58 -5.52 -13.41
CA THR A 54 17.03 -4.13 -13.51
C THR A 54 17.76 -3.64 -12.26
N TYR A 55 17.77 -4.43 -11.18
CA TYR A 55 18.37 -4.09 -9.87
C TYR A 55 19.60 -4.96 -9.59
N SER A 56 20.56 -4.39 -8.83
CA SER A 56 21.66 -5.19 -8.31
C SER A 56 21.20 -6.09 -7.15
N PRO A 57 21.94 -7.18 -6.82
CA PRO A 57 21.59 -8.00 -5.65
C PRO A 57 21.43 -7.19 -4.35
N GLU A 58 22.31 -6.21 -4.12
CA GLU A 58 22.26 -5.34 -2.92
C GLU A 58 20.99 -4.47 -2.92
N GLN A 59 20.57 -3.98 -4.09
CA GLN A 59 19.33 -3.21 -4.23
C GLN A 59 18.09 -4.08 -3.98
N ILE A 60 18.11 -5.34 -4.43
CA ILE A 60 17.02 -6.30 -4.18
C ILE A 60 16.90 -6.59 -2.68
N TRP A 61 18.02 -6.83 -1.98
CA TRP A 61 18.02 -6.98 -0.52
C TRP A 61 17.41 -5.76 0.16
N LYS A 62 17.77 -4.56 -0.26
CA LYS A 62 17.22 -3.31 0.29
C LYS A 62 15.71 -3.18 0.04
N ILE A 63 15.21 -3.59 -1.13
CA ILE A 63 13.77 -3.66 -1.41
C ILE A 63 13.06 -4.60 -0.43
N SER A 64 13.66 -5.76 -0.15
CA SER A 64 13.13 -6.72 0.83
C SER A 64 13.13 -6.16 2.25
N ASP A 65 14.17 -5.43 2.65
CA ASP A 65 14.25 -4.77 3.96
C ASP A 65 13.16 -3.69 4.10
N ILE A 66 12.94 -2.88 3.05
CA ILE A 66 11.86 -1.90 3.02
C ILE A 66 10.51 -2.60 3.23
N MET A 67 10.26 -3.73 2.55
CA MET A 67 9.03 -4.49 2.73
C MET A 67 8.87 -4.97 4.16
N GLY A 68 9.94 -5.49 4.78
CA GLY A 68 9.94 -5.88 6.19
C GLY A 68 9.54 -4.72 7.12
N LEU A 69 10.10 -3.53 6.90
CA LEU A 69 9.76 -2.34 7.67
C LEU A 69 8.31 -1.88 7.44
N VAL A 70 7.80 -1.98 6.21
CA VAL A 70 6.39 -1.68 5.90
C VAL A 70 5.47 -2.64 6.62
N VAL A 71 5.76 -3.94 6.62
CA VAL A 71 4.98 -4.95 7.36
C VAL A 71 4.98 -4.66 8.86
N LEU A 72 6.13 -4.29 9.43
CA LEU A 72 6.22 -3.90 10.84
C LEU A 72 5.39 -2.65 11.18
N GLU A 73 5.29 -1.68 10.27
CA GLU A 73 4.41 -0.52 10.47
C GLU A 73 2.93 -0.93 10.36
N LEU A 74 2.56 -1.75 9.38
CA LEU A 74 1.20 -2.23 9.19
C LEU A 74 0.71 -3.14 10.33
N SER A 75 1.61 -3.87 10.99
CA SER A 75 1.26 -4.77 12.12
C SER A 75 0.85 -4.03 13.39
N LYS A 76 1.07 -2.72 13.49
CA LYS A 76 0.70 -1.92 14.66
C LYS A 76 -0.80 -1.65 14.70
N GLU A 77 -1.33 -1.20 13.58
CA GLU A 77 -2.76 -0.88 13.38
C GLU A 77 -3.05 -0.75 11.89
N PRO A 78 -4.30 -0.90 11.44
CA PRO A 78 -4.69 -0.54 10.08
C PRO A 78 -4.41 0.94 9.83
N GLN A 79 -3.53 1.25 8.88
CA GLN A 79 -3.11 2.61 8.57
C GLN A 79 -2.60 2.73 7.14
N ASP A 80 -2.63 3.94 6.60
CA ASP A 80 -2.12 4.24 5.27
C ASP A 80 -0.59 4.45 5.30
N VAL A 81 0.17 3.35 5.40
CA VAL A 81 1.64 3.39 5.36
C VAL A 81 2.14 3.79 3.99
N LEU A 82 1.55 3.24 2.93
CA LEU A 82 2.01 3.48 1.56
C LEU A 82 1.73 4.91 1.11
N GLY A 83 0.56 5.45 1.39
CA GLY A 83 0.27 6.85 1.10
C GLY A 83 1.16 7.82 1.89
N LYS A 84 1.46 7.51 3.16
CA LYS A 84 2.43 8.29 3.96
C LYS A 84 3.82 8.28 3.32
N ILE A 85 4.31 7.12 2.86
CA ILE A 85 5.59 6.99 2.15
C ILE A 85 5.57 7.84 0.88
N PHE A 86 4.51 7.73 0.08
CA PHE A 86 4.34 8.50 -1.16
C PHE A 86 4.44 10.01 -0.92
N MET A 87 3.75 10.50 0.11
CA MET A 87 3.76 11.93 0.47
C MET A 87 5.13 12.38 1.01
N GLU A 88 5.76 11.60 1.87
CA GLU A 88 7.08 11.89 2.45
C GLU A 88 8.22 11.85 1.40
N LEU A 89 8.06 11.05 0.36
CA LEU A 89 8.97 11.02 -0.78
C LEU A 89 8.67 12.12 -1.82
N GLU A 90 7.64 12.95 -1.58
CA GLU A 90 7.20 14.03 -2.48
C GLU A 90 6.90 13.55 -3.91
N LEU A 91 6.38 12.31 -4.04
CA LEU A 91 6.09 11.68 -5.32
C LEU A 91 4.82 12.24 -5.98
N GLY A 92 4.00 12.95 -5.23
CA GLY A 92 2.84 13.67 -5.73
C GLY A 92 3.27 14.74 -6.73
N ASN A 93 3.01 14.46 -8.01
CA ASN A 93 3.38 15.38 -9.06
C ASN A 93 2.53 16.66 -8.92
N LYS A 94 3.16 17.82 -8.83
CA LYS A 94 2.50 19.14 -8.82
C LYS A 94 1.57 19.35 -10.03
N TRP A 95 1.73 18.53 -11.07
CA TRP A 95 0.97 18.60 -12.32
C TRP A 95 -0.32 17.76 -12.32
N THR A 96 -0.42 16.70 -11.50
CA THR A 96 -1.58 15.79 -11.51
C THR A 96 -2.65 16.15 -10.50
N GLY A 97 -2.35 17.08 -9.57
CA GLY A 97 -3.32 17.48 -8.54
C GLY A 97 -3.82 16.34 -7.63
N GLN A 98 -3.13 15.18 -7.64
CA GLN A 98 -3.50 14.06 -6.77
C GLN A 98 -3.27 14.43 -5.31
N VAL A 99 -4.37 14.59 -4.59
CA VAL A 99 -4.39 14.78 -3.14
C VAL A 99 -4.96 13.51 -2.53
N PHE A 100 -4.18 12.83 -1.69
CA PHE A 100 -4.71 11.71 -0.91
C PHE A 100 -5.65 12.24 0.18
N THR A 101 -6.75 11.53 0.37
CA THR A 101 -7.67 11.82 1.47
C THR A 101 -6.93 11.61 2.79
N PRO A 102 -6.90 12.59 3.70
CA PRO A 102 -6.30 12.41 5.03
C PRO A 102 -7.01 11.29 5.79
N LEU A 103 -6.25 10.47 6.53
CA LEU A 103 -6.79 9.31 7.24
C LEU A 103 -7.88 9.71 8.27
N ASN A 104 -7.71 10.83 8.97
CA ASN A 104 -8.71 11.34 9.90
C ASN A 104 -10.06 11.68 9.23
N LEU A 105 -10.03 12.13 7.98
CA LEU A 105 -11.26 12.35 7.21
C LEU A 105 -11.89 11.01 6.79
N ALA A 106 -11.07 10.04 6.40
CA ALA A 106 -11.53 8.70 6.09
C ALA A 106 -12.16 8.02 7.32
N ASP A 107 -11.54 8.16 8.51
CA ASP A 107 -12.08 7.65 9.78
C ASP A 107 -13.43 8.29 10.10
N LEU A 108 -13.57 9.62 9.93
CA LEU A 108 -14.84 10.32 10.14
C LEU A 108 -15.93 9.82 9.17
N LEU A 109 -15.62 9.72 7.88
CA LEU A 109 -16.55 9.21 6.87
C LEU A 109 -16.97 7.76 7.17
N ALA A 110 -16.02 6.93 7.57
CA ALA A 110 -16.27 5.56 7.96
C ALA A 110 -17.17 5.46 9.19
N THR A 111 -16.93 6.26 10.23
CA THR A 111 -17.76 6.30 11.43
C THR A 111 -19.22 6.69 11.13
N ILE A 112 -19.43 7.58 10.16
CA ILE A 112 -20.78 7.99 9.73
C ILE A 112 -21.46 6.91 8.87
N ALA A 113 -20.68 6.23 8.00
CA ALA A 113 -21.20 5.28 7.03
C ALA A 113 -21.31 3.85 7.57
N PHE A 114 -20.57 3.51 8.63
CA PHE A 114 -20.54 2.17 9.17
C PHE A 114 -21.84 1.83 9.90
N ASP A 115 -22.44 0.69 9.52
CA ASP A 115 -23.57 0.04 10.20
C ASP A 115 -23.23 -1.45 10.37
N ASP A 116 -23.18 -1.93 11.61
CA ASP A 116 -22.81 -3.31 11.94
C ASP A 116 -23.93 -4.34 11.66
N LYS A 117 -25.12 -3.86 11.26
CA LYS A 117 -26.30 -4.69 11.06
C LYS A 117 -26.05 -5.83 10.05
N GLU A 118 -25.44 -5.51 8.91
CA GLU A 118 -25.14 -6.50 7.88
C GLU A 118 -24.15 -7.56 8.40
N ILE A 119 -23.13 -7.15 9.16
CA ILE A 119 -22.16 -8.06 9.78
C ILE A 119 -22.85 -9.00 10.78
N LYS A 120 -23.72 -8.44 11.64
CA LYS A 120 -24.47 -9.23 12.63
C LYS A 120 -25.43 -10.24 11.99
N GLU A 121 -26.04 -9.88 10.85
CA GLU A 121 -26.98 -10.75 10.15
C GLU A 121 -26.29 -11.81 9.27
N LYS A 122 -25.21 -11.44 8.58
CA LYS A 122 -24.57 -12.28 7.52
C LYS A 122 -23.15 -12.76 7.86
N GLY A 123 -22.50 -12.19 8.88
CA GLY A 123 -21.11 -12.46 9.22
C GLY A 123 -20.10 -11.72 8.34
N TYR A 124 -20.53 -10.88 7.41
CA TYR A 124 -19.69 -10.04 6.55
C TYR A 124 -20.46 -8.81 6.08
N MET A 125 -19.75 -7.82 5.60
CA MET A 125 -20.32 -6.67 4.86
C MET A 125 -19.61 -6.48 3.52
N THR A 126 -20.29 -5.81 2.60
CA THR A 126 -19.72 -5.41 1.33
C THR A 126 -19.51 -3.90 1.32
N ALA A 127 -18.37 -3.45 0.79
CA ALA A 127 -18.07 -2.04 0.66
C ALA A 127 -17.57 -1.74 -0.77
N THR A 128 -17.97 -0.59 -1.29
CA THR A 128 -17.53 -0.11 -2.61
C THR A 128 -17.11 1.33 -2.49
N ASP A 129 -15.93 1.65 -2.98
CA ASP A 129 -15.48 3.03 -3.15
C ASP A 129 -15.23 3.30 -4.64
N PRO A 130 -16.08 4.07 -5.33
CA PRO A 130 -15.95 4.35 -6.75
C PRO A 130 -14.75 5.28 -7.07
N ALA A 131 -14.15 5.88 -6.05
CA ALA A 131 -13.02 6.79 -6.17
C ALA A 131 -11.86 6.39 -5.24
N VAL A 132 -11.60 5.09 -5.13
CA VAL A 132 -10.74 4.45 -4.12
C VAL A 132 -9.36 5.10 -3.93
N GLY A 133 -8.77 5.69 -4.97
CA GLY A 133 -7.45 6.33 -4.87
C GLY A 133 -6.41 5.40 -4.25
N GLY A 134 -5.83 5.80 -3.11
CA GLY A 134 -4.89 4.99 -2.32
C GLY A 134 -5.56 3.99 -1.36
N GLY A 135 -6.89 3.86 -1.37
CA GLY A 135 -7.61 2.92 -0.49
C GLY A 135 -7.83 3.39 0.94
N VAL A 136 -7.54 4.64 1.24
CA VAL A 136 -7.58 5.15 2.63
C VAL A 136 -8.99 5.11 3.24
N THR A 137 -10.03 5.29 2.44
CA THR A 137 -11.43 5.18 2.85
C THR A 137 -11.80 3.75 3.28
N ILE A 138 -11.28 2.74 2.58
CA ILE A 138 -11.44 1.33 2.97
C ILE A 138 -10.66 1.05 4.27
N ILE A 139 -9.47 1.62 4.44
CA ILE A 139 -8.71 1.51 5.69
C ILE A 139 -9.51 2.12 6.86
N GLY A 140 -10.10 3.30 6.66
CA GLY A 140 -10.98 3.94 7.66
C GLY A 140 -12.17 3.04 8.03
N LEU A 141 -12.80 2.39 7.04
CA LEU A 141 -13.90 1.46 7.29
C LEU A 141 -13.45 0.25 8.13
N VAL A 142 -12.29 -0.35 7.82
CA VAL A 142 -11.73 -1.45 8.63
C VAL A 142 -11.47 -1.00 10.06
N ARG A 143 -10.97 0.22 10.27
CA ARG A 143 -10.75 0.79 11.61
C ARG A 143 -12.08 0.94 12.38
N ALA A 144 -13.11 1.50 11.73
CA ALA A 144 -14.44 1.62 12.31
C ALA A 144 -15.03 0.26 12.71
N MET A 145 -14.83 -0.78 11.89
CA MET A 145 -15.24 -2.16 12.19
C MET A 145 -14.55 -2.71 13.44
N ILE A 146 -13.24 -2.44 13.60
CA ILE A 146 -12.47 -2.91 14.77
C ILE A 146 -12.88 -2.16 16.04
N GLU A 147 -13.22 -0.88 15.95
CA GLU A 147 -13.57 -0.03 17.09
C GLU A 147 -15.02 -0.25 17.58
N GLN A 148 -15.94 -0.61 16.69
CA GLN A 148 -17.38 -0.70 16.99
C GLN A 148 -17.90 -2.16 17.00
N GLY A 149 -17.12 -3.12 16.50
CA GLY A 149 -17.49 -4.54 16.42
C GLY A 149 -16.86 -5.38 17.48
#